data_15cf998287ab5f9c1432f65369398ed6
#
_entry.id   15cf998287ab5f9c1432f65369398ed6
#
_cell.length_a   1.000
_cell.length_b   1.000
_cell.length_c   1.000
_cell.angle_alpha   90.00
_cell.angle_beta   90.00
_cell.angle_gamma   90.00
#
_symmetry.space_group_name_H-M   'P 1'
#
loop_
_entity.id
_entity.type
_entity.pdbx_description
1 polymer ?
#
loop_
_entity_poly.entity_id
_entity_poly.type
_entity_poly.pdbx_seq_one_letter_code
_entity_poly.pdbx_strand_id
1 'polypeptide(L)'
;MHAILGASEACIATHPSDMCVALAALDAKVHVTGPTGERTLAFADFHRLPGNTPQRDTNLQPNEIVTAVELPPQGFASNYTYLKIRDRLSYAFALVSIAAALELEGDRIKEVRLALGGVAHKPWRDTAAEAALRGQTATQAAFTNAAELLLRDAKGYEHNSFKIELARLGIVRALSQAARGTPQSQSRKNIA
;
A
#
# COMPACT_ATOMS: atom_id res chain seq x y z
N MET A 1 12.61 -4.79 -11.20
CA MET A 1 11.18 -4.71 -10.78
C MET A 1 10.67 -3.33 -11.09
N HIS A 2 9.56 -3.21 -11.81
CA HIS A 2 9.09 -1.92 -12.31
C HIS A 2 7.63 -1.67 -11.89
N ALA A 3 7.23 -0.39 -11.90
CA ALA A 3 5.88 0.04 -11.58
C ALA A 3 4.86 -0.47 -12.61
N ILE A 4 3.63 -0.70 -12.12
CA ILE A 4 2.45 -0.97 -12.94
C ILE A 4 1.38 0.12 -12.73
N LEU A 5 1.60 1.01 -11.77
CA LEU A 5 0.72 2.13 -11.42
C LEU A 5 1.54 3.41 -11.28
N GLY A 6 0.98 4.54 -11.69
CA GLY A 6 1.57 5.86 -11.50
C GLY A 6 2.93 6.10 -12.17
N ALA A 7 3.33 5.26 -13.11
CA ALA A 7 4.55 5.44 -13.90
C ALA A 7 4.37 6.57 -14.93
N SER A 8 5.50 7.09 -15.44
CA SER A 8 5.54 8.06 -16.53
C SER A 8 6.54 7.62 -17.60
N GLU A 9 6.56 8.32 -18.73
CA GLU A 9 7.57 8.13 -19.79
C GLU A 9 9.00 8.34 -19.27
N ALA A 10 9.17 9.15 -18.21
CA ALA A 10 10.48 9.46 -17.64
C ALA A 10 10.95 8.43 -16.61
N CYS A 11 10.06 7.66 -15.98
CA CYS A 11 10.44 6.71 -14.94
C CYS A 11 9.36 5.66 -14.65
N ILE A 12 9.79 4.40 -14.60
CA ILE A 12 8.96 3.23 -14.23
C ILE A 12 9.48 2.56 -12.94
N ALA A 13 10.27 3.25 -12.12
CA ALA A 13 10.79 2.71 -10.86
C ALA A 13 9.68 2.49 -9.83
N THR A 14 9.97 1.68 -8.82
CA THR A 14 9.10 1.46 -7.66
C THR A 14 9.78 1.93 -6.39
N HIS A 15 8.97 2.30 -5.38
CA HIS A 15 9.45 2.60 -4.03
C HIS A 15 9.52 1.32 -3.18
N PRO A 16 10.72 0.79 -2.86
CA PRO A 16 10.85 -0.52 -2.22
C PRO A 16 10.91 -0.40 -0.69
N SER A 17 9.80 -0.08 -0.03
CA SER A 17 9.77 0.02 1.43
C SER A 17 8.48 -0.60 2.01
N ASP A 18 8.63 -1.70 2.75
CA ASP A 18 7.53 -2.35 3.46
C ASP A 18 6.95 -1.43 4.56
N MET A 19 7.82 -0.71 5.28
CA MET A 19 7.40 0.23 6.31
C MET A 19 6.52 1.34 5.73
N CYS A 20 6.91 1.92 4.60
CA CYS A 20 6.14 2.99 3.97
C CYS A 20 4.75 2.55 3.51
N VAL A 21 4.57 1.28 3.15
CA VAL A 21 3.25 0.73 2.80
C VAL A 21 2.35 0.68 4.02
N ALA A 22 2.87 0.23 5.16
CA ALA A 22 2.13 0.24 6.43
C ALA A 22 1.80 1.68 6.88
N LEU A 23 2.76 2.61 6.77
CA LEU A 23 2.55 4.02 7.11
C LEU A 23 1.46 4.67 6.23
N ALA A 24 1.41 4.33 4.94
CA ALA A 24 0.35 4.79 4.04
C ALA A 24 -1.03 4.25 4.45
N ALA A 25 -1.13 2.96 4.79
CA ALA A 25 -2.37 2.36 5.26
C ALA A 25 -2.86 2.97 6.58
N LEU A 26 -1.93 3.37 7.45
CA LEU A 26 -2.23 3.92 8.78
C LEU A 26 -2.41 5.44 8.79
N ASP A 27 -2.45 6.11 7.64
CA ASP A 27 -2.58 7.57 7.54
C ASP A 27 -1.53 8.33 8.39
N ALA A 28 -0.30 7.86 8.38
CA ALA A 28 0.79 8.48 9.13
C ALA A 28 1.01 9.93 8.74
N LYS A 29 1.62 10.70 9.64
CA LYS A 29 2.09 12.06 9.38
C LYS A 29 3.61 12.10 9.47
N VAL A 30 4.23 12.91 8.65
CA VAL A 30 5.68 13.13 8.62
C VAL A 30 5.98 14.53 9.12
N HIS A 31 6.73 14.61 10.20
CA HIS A 31 7.22 15.86 10.74
C HIS A 31 8.58 16.19 10.14
N VAL A 32 8.73 17.41 9.66
CA VAL A 32 9.96 17.87 9.04
C VAL A 32 10.37 19.21 9.61
N THR A 33 11.67 19.45 9.68
CA THR A 33 12.27 20.69 10.13
C THR A 33 13.25 21.19 9.06
N GLY A 34 13.23 22.47 8.79
CA GLY A 34 14.10 23.13 7.83
C GLY A 34 14.39 24.60 8.18
N PRO A 35 15.05 25.33 7.31
CA PRO A 35 15.43 26.74 7.56
C PRO A 35 14.25 27.68 7.84
N THR A 36 13.06 27.32 7.38
CA THR A 36 11.81 28.10 7.58
C THR A 36 11.00 27.64 8.78
N GLY A 37 11.51 26.68 9.57
CA GLY A 37 10.82 26.11 10.73
C GLY A 37 10.31 24.70 10.52
N GLU A 38 9.35 24.32 11.34
CA GLU A 38 8.75 22.98 11.36
C GLU A 38 7.45 22.97 10.56
N ARG A 39 7.18 21.84 9.90
CA ARG A 39 5.88 21.56 9.27
C ARG A 39 5.56 20.07 9.29
N THR A 40 4.30 19.76 9.11
CA THR A 40 3.81 18.38 9.05
C THR A 40 3.20 18.11 7.67
N LEU A 41 3.53 16.96 7.11
CA LEU A 41 2.99 16.45 5.85
C LEU A 41 2.13 15.22 6.12
N ALA A 42 0.98 15.10 5.46
CA ALA A 42 0.30 13.82 5.36
C ALA A 42 1.22 12.83 4.63
N PHE A 43 1.27 11.57 5.07
CA PHE A 43 2.14 10.57 4.44
C PHE A 43 1.79 10.35 2.95
N ALA A 44 0.51 10.46 2.60
CA ALA A 44 0.05 10.36 1.21
C ALA A 44 0.69 11.41 0.28
N ASP A 45 1.07 12.57 0.85
CA ASP A 45 1.67 13.71 0.14
C ASP A 45 3.20 13.76 0.29
N PHE A 46 3.79 12.86 1.09
CA PHE A 46 5.24 12.87 1.31
C PHE A 46 6.01 12.42 0.08
N HIS A 47 5.64 11.29 -0.51
CA HIS A 47 6.24 10.77 -1.74
C HIS A 47 5.52 11.31 -2.98
N ARG A 48 6.24 11.41 -4.07
CA ARG A 48 5.74 11.90 -5.37
C ARG A 48 5.65 10.79 -6.39
N LEU A 49 4.73 10.94 -7.35
CA LEU A 49 4.82 10.23 -8.62
C LEU A 49 5.82 10.94 -9.54
N PRO A 50 6.48 10.22 -10.45
CA PRO A 50 7.60 10.77 -11.23
C PRO A 50 7.16 11.92 -12.15
N GLY A 51 6.00 11.82 -12.81
CA GLY A 51 5.57 12.81 -13.78
C GLY A 51 6.72 13.16 -14.74
N ASN A 52 6.97 14.47 -14.90
CA ASN A 52 8.08 15.00 -15.68
C ASN A 52 9.32 15.37 -14.84
N THR A 53 9.33 15.04 -13.55
CA THR A 53 10.40 15.38 -12.61
C THR A 53 10.83 14.16 -11.79
N PRO A 54 11.32 13.07 -12.44
CA PRO A 54 11.62 11.81 -11.76
C PRO A 54 12.80 11.91 -10.78
N GLN A 55 13.59 12.97 -10.83
CA GLN A 55 14.68 13.27 -9.89
C GLN A 55 14.19 13.75 -8.51
N ARG A 56 12.89 13.96 -8.34
CA ARG A 56 12.28 14.38 -7.07
C ARG A 56 11.33 13.32 -6.55
N ASP A 57 11.80 12.54 -5.58
CA ASP A 57 11.01 11.44 -4.99
C ASP A 57 10.04 11.90 -3.91
N THR A 58 10.30 13.06 -3.28
CA THR A 58 9.53 13.56 -2.15
C THR A 58 9.15 15.03 -2.29
N ASN A 59 8.24 15.50 -1.43
CA ASN A 59 7.87 16.91 -1.28
C ASN A 59 8.70 17.63 -0.20
N LEU A 60 9.84 17.06 0.22
CA LEU A 60 10.83 17.78 1.03
C LEU A 60 11.38 18.99 0.25
N GLN A 61 11.53 20.09 0.96
CA GLN A 61 12.26 21.25 0.44
C GLN A 61 13.77 21.05 0.63
N PRO A 62 14.61 21.80 -0.10
CA PRO A 62 16.05 21.81 0.16
C PRO A 62 16.34 22.13 1.63
N ASN A 63 17.26 21.37 2.24
CA ASN A 63 17.67 21.51 3.64
C ASN A 63 16.60 21.18 4.70
N GLU A 64 15.52 20.50 4.32
CA GLU A 64 14.59 19.88 5.28
C GLU A 64 15.03 18.47 5.63
N ILE A 65 14.83 18.09 6.89
CA ILE A 65 15.03 16.73 7.39
C ILE A 65 13.74 16.21 8.04
N VAL A 66 13.51 14.90 7.92
CA VAL A 66 12.44 14.22 8.67
C VAL A 66 12.88 14.07 10.11
N THR A 67 12.09 14.59 11.04
CA THR A 67 12.37 14.52 12.48
C THR A 67 11.55 13.47 13.21
N ALA A 68 10.32 13.18 12.74
CA ALA A 68 9.47 12.17 13.31
C ALA A 68 8.44 11.64 12.29
N VAL A 69 7.89 10.47 12.61
CA VAL A 69 6.69 9.92 11.96
C VAL A 69 5.66 9.68 13.07
N GLU A 70 4.51 10.31 12.93
CA GLU A 70 3.38 10.17 13.85
C GLU A 70 2.37 9.17 13.28
N LEU A 71 1.96 8.21 14.11
CA LEU A 71 0.86 7.31 13.81
C LEU A 71 -0.39 7.80 14.56
N PRO A 72 -1.45 8.18 13.86
CA PRO A 72 -2.71 8.52 14.53
C PRO A 72 -3.32 7.29 15.19
N PRO A 73 -4.17 7.45 16.22
CA PRO A 73 -4.89 6.34 16.83
C PRO A 73 -5.66 5.54 15.79
N GLN A 74 -5.56 4.20 15.85
CA GLN A 74 -6.19 3.29 14.89
C GLN A 74 -7.16 2.34 15.57
N GLY A 75 -8.27 2.00 14.88
CA GLY A 75 -9.28 1.04 15.33
C GLY A 75 -9.05 -0.41 14.88
N PHE A 76 -7.92 -0.73 14.25
CA PHE A 76 -7.67 -2.01 13.57
C PHE A 76 -6.88 -2.99 14.44
N ALA A 77 -7.35 -3.27 15.67
CA ALA A 77 -6.59 -4.05 16.63
C ALA A 77 -6.47 -5.56 16.31
N SER A 78 -7.41 -6.14 15.55
CA SER A 78 -7.51 -7.59 15.37
C SER A 78 -7.59 -8.06 13.91
N ASN A 79 -8.17 -7.26 13.03
CA ASN A 79 -8.43 -7.66 11.64
C ASN A 79 -7.49 -6.95 10.67
N TYR A 80 -6.20 -7.32 10.72
CA TYR A 80 -5.17 -6.76 9.84
C TYR A 80 -4.20 -7.83 9.37
N THR A 81 -3.53 -7.56 8.26
CA THR A 81 -2.41 -8.36 7.77
C THR A 81 -1.45 -7.51 6.95
N TYR A 82 -0.19 -7.93 6.91
CA TYR A 82 0.78 -7.48 5.94
C TYR A 82 1.26 -8.69 5.12
N LEU A 83 0.85 -8.74 3.86
CA LEU A 83 1.22 -9.79 2.93
C LEU A 83 2.36 -9.30 2.02
N LYS A 84 3.51 -9.97 2.07
CA LYS A 84 4.64 -9.69 1.20
C LYS A 84 4.89 -10.87 0.26
N ILE A 85 4.71 -10.64 -1.03
CA ILE A 85 4.99 -11.61 -2.09
C ILE A 85 6.37 -11.31 -2.67
N ARG A 86 7.26 -12.31 -2.66
CA ARG A 86 8.66 -12.19 -3.06
C ARG A 86 9.15 -13.49 -3.69
N ASP A 87 10.21 -13.40 -4.46
CA ASP A 87 10.79 -14.51 -5.23
C ASP A 87 11.74 -15.39 -4.41
N ARG A 88 12.13 -14.95 -3.19
CA ARG A 88 12.95 -15.74 -2.25
C ARG A 88 12.57 -15.47 -0.80
N LEU A 89 12.94 -16.38 0.10
CA LEU A 89 12.47 -16.38 1.49
C LEU A 89 12.99 -15.23 2.35
N SER A 90 14.15 -14.69 2.03
CA SER A 90 14.76 -13.61 2.79
C SER A 90 15.54 -12.65 1.88
N TYR A 91 15.88 -11.48 2.42
CA TYR A 91 16.72 -10.49 1.75
C TYR A 91 16.26 -10.14 0.33
N ALA A 92 14.96 -9.91 0.18
CA ALA A 92 14.34 -9.53 -1.09
C ALA A 92 13.32 -8.42 -0.90
N PHE A 93 13.28 -7.48 -1.83
CA PHE A 93 12.17 -6.55 -1.97
C PHE A 93 10.90 -7.31 -2.38
N ALA A 94 9.76 -6.74 -2.10
CA ALA A 94 8.51 -7.30 -2.56
C ALA A 94 8.38 -7.19 -4.08
N LEU A 95 7.89 -8.23 -4.73
CA LEU A 95 7.29 -8.10 -6.07
C LEU A 95 6.00 -7.27 -5.95
N VAL A 96 5.16 -7.64 -4.98
CA VAL A 96 3.98 -6.91 -4.52
C VAL A 96 3.87 -7.11 -3.01
N SER A 97 3.53 -6.06 -2.26
CA SER A 97 3.15 -6.17 -0.86
C SER A 97 1.83 -5.46 -0.60
N ILE A 98 1.08 -5.94 0.37
CA ILE A 98 -0.25 -5.46 0.70
C ILE A 98 -0.36 -5.28 2.21
N ALA A 99 -0.64 -4.06 2.65
CA ALA A 99 -1.15 -3.78 3.98
C ALA A 99 -2.67 -3.70 3.90
N ALA A 100 -3.36 -4.55 4.63
CA ALA A 100 -4.81 -4.58 4.71
C ALA A 100 -5.26 -4.58 6.17
N ALA A 101 -6.22 -3.72 6.52
CA ALA A 101 -6.84 -3.66 7.83
C ALA A 101 -8.34 -3.39 7.69
N LEU A 102 -9.13 -4.08 8.49
CA LEU A 102 -10.60 -3.99 8.50
C LEU A 102 -11.12 -3.73 9.91
N GLU A 103 -12.10 -2.88 10.03
CA GLU A 103 -13.00 -2.81 11.20
C GLU A 103 -14.33 -3.46 10.79
N LEU A 104 -14.75 -4.47 11.52
CA LEU A 104 -15.94 -5.26 11.19
C LEU A 104 -17.03 -5.06 12.24
N GLU A 105 -18.27 -4.95 11.77
CA GLU A 105 -19.50 -5.10 12.59
C GLU A 105 -20.23 -6.37 12.14
N GLY A 106 -20.03 -7.46 12.88
CA GLY A 106 -20.43 -8.79 12.42
C GLY A 106 -19.64 -9.19 11.20
N ASP A 107 -20.31 -9.40 10.08
CA ASP A 107 -19.73 -9.71 8.77
C ASP A 107 -19.57 -8.48 7.85
N ARG A 108 -20.04 -7.29 8.31
CA ARG A 108 -19.99 -6.05 7.52
C ARG A 108 -18.70 -5.27 7.77
N ILE A 109 -18.17 -4.73 6.71
CA ILE A 109 -16.98 -3.86 6.74
C ILE A 109 -17.43 -2.45 7.11
N LYS A 110 -17.07 -1.99 8.32
CA LYS A 110 -17.31 -0.63 8.79
C LYS A 110 -16.25 0.32 8.26
N GLU A 111 -14.97 -0.07 8.38
CA GLU A 111 -13.83 0.72 7.91
C GLU A 111 -12.77 -0.22 7.32
N VAL A 112 -12.01 0.31 6.37
CA VAL A 112 -10.94 -0.43 5.68
C VAL A 112 -9.75 0.47 5.40
N ARG A 113 -8.58 -0.11 5.45
CA ARG A 113 -7.31 0.46 4.97
C ARG A 113 -6.66 -0.54 4.04
N LEU A 114 -6.25 -0.07 2.86
CA LEU A 114 -5.63 -0.91 1.85
C LEU A 114 -4.55 -0.15 1.11
N ALA A 115 -3.30 -0.59 1.28
CA ALA A 115 -2.16 0.01 0.59
C ALA A 115 -1.27 -1.05 -0.05
N LEU A 116 -0.71 -0.74 -1.21
CA LEU A 116 0.18 -1.62 -1.97
C LEU A 116 1.62 -1.09 -1.99
N GLY A 117 2.57 -2.01 -1.97
CA GLY A 117 3.98 -1.75 -2.21
C GLY A 117 4.52 -2.52 -3.41
N GLY A 118 5.64 -2.05 -3.96
CA GLY A 118 6.28 -2.65 -5.12
C GLY A 118 5.56 -2.42 -6.45
N VAL A 119 4.49 -1.65 -6.50
CA VAL A 119 3.64 -1.45 -7.69
C VAL A 119 3.74 -0.05 -8.28
N ALA A 120 4.21 0.93 -7.52
CA ALA A 120 4.28 2.34 -7.92
C ALA A 120 5.53 3.01 -7.35
N HIS A 121 5.78 4.25 -7.77
CA HIS A 121 6.89 5.10 -7.30
C HIS A 121 6.69 5.61 -5.86
N LYS A 122 5.55 5.35 -5.29
CA LYS A 122 5.21 5.55 -3.87
C LYS A 122 4.29 4.43 -3.39
N PRO A 123 4.10 4.25 -2.07
CA PRO A 123 3.03 3.38 -1.58
C PRO A 123 1.71 3.76 -2.24
N TRP A 124 1.01 2.79 -2.81
CA TRP A 124 -0.21 3.04 -3.58
C TRP A 124 -1.44 2.77 -2.72
N ARG A 125 -2.29 3.76 -2.61
CA ARG A 125 -3.57 3.67 -1.93
C ARG A 125 -4.64 4.39 -2.75
N ASP A 126 -5.84 3.82 -2.80
CA ASP A 126 -7.00 4.39 -3.48
C ASP A 126 -8.21 4.41 -2.54
N THR A 127 -8.59 5.59 -2.11
CA THR A 127 -9.71 5.79 -1.20
C THR A 127 -11.07 5.45 -1.84
N ALA A 128 -11.19 5.46 -3.17
CA ALA A 128 -12.40 5.03 -3.87
C ALA A 128 -12.57 3.50 -3.79
N ALA A 129 -11.49 2.73 -3.92
CA ALA A 129 -11.51 1.29 -3.72
C ALA A 129 -11.85 0.92 -2.27
N GLU A 130 -11.33 1.67 -1.28
CA GLU A 130 -11.70 1.51 0.13
C GLU A 130 -13.17 1.85 0.36
N ALA A 131 -13.67 2.96 -0.21
CA ALA A 131 -15.06 3.38 -0.08
C ALA A 131 -16.04 2.33 -0.64
N ALA A 132 -15.68 1.64 -1.72
CA ALA A 132 -16.49 0.58 -2.31
C ALA A 132 -16.65 -0.65 -1.40
N LEU A 133 -15.76 -0.84 -0.42
CA LEU A 133 -15.84 -1.92 0.56
C LEU A 133 -16.69 -1.56 1.78
N ARG A 134 -16.79 -0.27 2.13
CA ARG A 134 -17.55 0.13 3.34
C ARG A 134 -19.02 -0.24 3.21
N GLY A 135 -19.56 -0.84 4.26
CA GLY A 135 -20.95 -1.32 4.32
C GLY A 135 -21.21 -2.64 3.58
N GLN A 136 -20.23 -3.16 2.85
CA GLN A 136 -20.34 -4.47 2.20
C GLN A 136 -20.08 -5.60 3.19
N THR A 137 -20.64 -6.78 2.90
CA THR A 137 -20.25 -8.01 3.58
C THR A 137 -18.84 -8.40 3.15
N ALA A 138 -18.01 -8.87 4.09
CA ALA A 138 -16.62 -9.26 3.88
C ALA A 138 -16.51 -10.56 3.07
N THR A 139 -16.85 -10.50 1.78
CA THR A 139 -16.87 -11.64 0.86
C THR A 139 -15.76 -11.54 -0.18
N GLN A 140 -15.40 -12.69 -0.76
CA GLN A 140 -14.43 -12.74 -1.85
C GLN A 140 -14.87 -11.88 -3.06
N ALA A 141 -16.17 -11.81 -3.36
CA ALA A 141 -16.69 -10.99 -4.45
C ALA A 141 -16.46 -9.49 -4.19
N ALA A 142 -16.74 -9.01 -2.97
CA ALA A 142 -16.48 -7.63 -2.58
C ALA A 142 -14.98 -7.30 -2.65
N PHE A 143 -14.11 -8.21 -2.20
CA PHE A 143 -12.67 -8.05 -2.26
C PHE A 143 -12.13 -8.03 -3.69
N THR A 144 -12.70 -8.85 -4.58
CA THR A 144 -12.34 -8.85 -6.01
C THR A 144 -12.70 -7.52 -6.67
N ASN A 145 -13.91 -7.02 -6.43
CA ASN A 145 -14.33 -5.72 -6.94
C ASN A 145 -13.42 -4.58 -6.47
N ALA A 146 -13.05 -4.56 -5.19
CA ALA A 146 -12.12 -3.57 -4.66
C ALA A 146 -10.71 -3.68 -5.29
N ALA A 147 -10.24 -4.90 -5.54
CA ALA A 147 -8.97 -5.12 -6.23
C ALA A 147 -8.99 -4.61 -7.67
N GLU A 148 -10.08 -4.83 -8.40
CA GLU A 148 -10.28 -4.33 -9.76
C GLU A 148 -10.32 -2.79 -9.79
N LEU A 149 -11.04 -2.18 -8.85
CA LEU A 149 -11.07 -0.72 -8.72
C LEU A 149 -9.69 -0.13 -8.42
N LEU A 150 -8.94 -0.73 -7.51
CA LEU A 150 -7.61 -0.25 -7.12
C LEU A 150 -6.59 -0.39 -8.25
N LEU A 151 -6.76 -1.40 -9.12
CA LEU A 151 -5.87 -1.71 -10.24
C LEU A 151 -6.39 -1.23 -11.59
N ARG A 152 -7.50 -0.48 -11.64
CA ARG A 152 -8.16 -0.07 -12.91
C ARG A 152 -7.25 0.63 -13.91
N ASP A 153 -6.27 1.40 -13.41
CA ASP A 153 -5.30 2.14 -14.23
C ASP A 153 -3.94 1.40 -14.35
N ALA A 154 -3.88 0.14 -13.93
CA ALA A 154 -2.64 -0.62 -13.96
C ALA A 154 -2.24 -0.93 -15.41
N LYS A 155 -1.00 -0.60 -15.74
CA LYS A 155 -0.39 -0.83 -17.06
C LYS A 155 0.89 -1.64 -16.88
N GLY A 156 0.96 -2.79 -17.54
CA GLY A 156 2.17 -3.58 -17.64
C GLY A 156 3.12 -3.04 -18.72
N TYR A 157 4.39 -3.31 -18.52
CA TYR A 157 5.46 -3.11 -19.49
C TYR A 157 5.97 -4.49 -19.92
N GLU A 158 6.99 -4.53 -20.76
CA GLU A 158 7.48 -5.75 -21.44
C GLU A 158 7.59 -7.01 -20.55
N HIS A 159 8.09 -6.85 -19.31
CA HIS A 159 8.40 -7.98 -18.43
C HIS A 159 7.70 -7.96 -17.08
N ASN A 160 6.74 -7.08 -16.84
CA ASN A 160 6.14 -6.92 -15.51
C ASN A 160 4.60 -7.01 -15.49
N SER A 161 3.96 -7.33 -16.60
CA SER A 161 2.49 -7.45 -16.69
C SER A 161 1.91 -8.50 -15.74
N PHE A 162 2.69 -9.55 -15.40
CA PHE A 162 2.30 -10.56 -14.42
C PHE A 162 1.98 -9.98 -13.03
N LYS A 163 2.56 -8.81 -12.70
CA LYS A 163 2.33 -8.16 -11.40
C LYS A 163 0.91 -7.66 -11.23
N ILE A 164 0.17 -7.39 -12.31
CA ILE A 164 -1.23 -6.94 -12.24
C ILE A 164 -2.07 -8.07 -11.63
N GLU A 165 -1.97 -9.27 -12.18
CA GLU A 165 -2.70 -10.43 -11.65
C GLU A 165 -2.19 -10.85 -10.27
N LEU A 166 -0.87 -10.79 -10.05
CA LEU A 166 -0.27 -11.05 -8.75
C LEU A 166 -0.80 -10.09 -7.67
N ALA A 167 -0.91 -8.79 -7.99
CA ALA A 167 -1.49 -7.79 -7.10
C ALA A 167 -2.97 -8.06 -6.84
N ARG A 168 -3.76 -8.36 -7.88
CA ARG A 168 -5.20 -8.67 -7.76
C ARG A 168 -5.44 -9.83 -6.81
N LEU A 169 -4.76 -10.94 -7.02
CA LEU A 169 -4.87 -12.12 -6.15
C LEU A 169 -4.35 -11.85 -4.74
N GLY A 170 -3.24 -11.10 -4.63
CA GLY A 170 -2.66 -10.70 -3.35
C GLY A 170 -3.61 -9.84 -2.52
N ILE A 171 -4.31 -8.88 -3.13
CA ILE A 171 -5.31 -8.02 -2.46
C ILE A 171 -6.45 -8.88 -1.89
N VAL A 172 -7.04 -9.75 -2.72
CA VAL A 172 -8.14 -10.64 -2.29
C VAL A 172 -7.69 -11.53 -1.13
N ARG A 173 -6.48 -12.09 -1.21
CA ARG A 173 -5.91 -12.91 -0.14
C ARG A 173 -5.68 -12.11 1.14
N ALA A 174 -5.09 -10.92 1.05
CA ALA A 174 -4.82 -10.07 2.21
C ALA A 174 -6.11 -9.64 2.93
N LEU A 175 -7.11 -9.19 2.18
CA LEU A 175 -8.42 -8.83 2.73
C LEU A 175 -9.12 -10.04 3.36
N SER A 176 -9.05 -11.22 2.74
CA SER A 176 -9.61 -12.45 3.30
C SER A 176 -8.90 -12.90 4.58
N GLN A 177 -7.59 -12.72 4.68
CA GLN A 177 -6.82 -13.00 5.91
C GLN A 177 -7.17 -11.99 7.01
N ALA A 178 -7.27 -10.71 6.69
CA ALA A 178 -7.67 -9.67 7.62
C ALA A 178 -9.08 -9.91 8.15
N ALA A 179 -10.05 -10.22 7.28
CA ALA A 179 -11.43 -10.49 7.67
C ALA A 179 -11.55 -11.67 8.66
N ARG A 180 -10.73 -12.70 8.49
CA ARG A 180 -10.70 -13.87 9.40
C ARG A 180 -9.85 -13.65 10.66
N GLY A 181 -9.17 -12.53 10.82
CA GLY A 181 -8.20 -12.31 11.89
C GLY A 181 -7.00 -13.28 11.84
N THR A 182 -6.63 -13.75 10.66
CA THR A 182 -5.57 -14.75 10.46
C THR A 182 -4.45 -14.21 9.57
N PRO A 183 -3.59 -13.33 10.10
CA PRO A 183 -2.45 -12.83 9.34
C PRO A 183 -1.51 -13.99 8.95
N GLN A 184 -0.78 -13.83 7.86
CA GLN A 184 0.19 -14.84 7.45
C GLN A 184 1.28 -15.00 8.52
N SER A 185 1.44 -16.23 9.01
CA SER A 185 2.50 -16.54 9.97
C SER A 185 3.88 -16.35 9.34
N GLN A 186 4.78 -15.66 10.05
CA GLN A 186 6.17 -15.52 9.62
C GLN A 186 6.99 -16.80 9.88
N SER A 187 6.54 -17.66 10.80
CA SER A 187 7.19 -18.91 11.14
C SER A 187 6.67 -20.13 10.38
N ARG A 188 5.46 -20.05 9.84
CA ARG A 188 4.81 -21.13 9.04
C ARG A 188 4.48 -20.59 7.66
N LYS A 189 5.45 -20.64 6.78
CA LYS A 189 5.31 -20.19 5.38
C LYS A 189 4.72 -21.31 4.53
N ASN A 190 3.45 -21.57 4.65
CA ASN A 190 2.75 -22.47 3.75
C ASN A 190 2.32 -21.70 2.50
N ILE A 191 2.78 -22.17 1.36
CA ILE A 191 2.25 -21.81 0.04
C ILE A 191 1.08 -22.77 -0.17
N ALA A 192 -0.11 -22.36 0.22
CA ALA A 192 -1.35 -23.05 -0.11
C ALA A 192 -2.15 -22.17 -1.05
#